data_ff640f0ec5a4ef79c477dc7e05be03ec
#
_entry.id   ff640f0ec5a4ef79c477dc7e05be03ec
#
_cell.length_a   1.000
_cell.length_b   1.000
_cell.length_c   1.000
_cell.angle_alpha   90.00
_cell.angle_beta   90.00
_cell.angle_gamma   90.00
#
_symmetry.space_group_name_H-M   'P 1'
#
loop_
_entity.id
_entity.type
_entity.pdbx_description
1 polymer ?
#
loop_
_entity_poly.entity_id
_entity_poly.type
_entity_poly.pdbx_seq_one_letter_code
_entity_poly.pdbx_strand_id
1 'polypeptide(L)'
;MNVLFVYSSQTCRSPRIPLDSLQDIHLGISYISAVLRAGGHSIRSAVLSSEWERKSAEVLGAVVAEFAPRLVCFTSVSSQYRFIHELARGIKARWPDTFLLIGGACVSLDPQAAIGDAFDALCVGEGEYPAAELVAALEAGRSPRGIANLWIKTPAGSVEANPTRPFLPDLDRLPFPDRQMWEPWVQPSGKAWQTLLVSRGCPFRCAYCSNHALCNLADGRYVRFRSPANIVAEVAGLRRSYPEMREVYLQSETIALDLDWVSELGDKLAGFNRSLPEPLQFACNLRVTQSCLDERFFSALARANVRTVEIGLESGSERVRQEILRRTYTNQEFLAAVEMARRHEMRVNVYNMIGLPTETPAEHLETVEMNRRVCPDRCNTGIFYPYPGTDLYAMCEAQGLLKHHVDTTWERCLATLDLPTFPRAEIQRAYDWFDFRVYQGRRSFLFRLRKLIRRKISSRGWLSTLFNRLLPLWHRLRQRHGPPAAL
;
A
#
# COMPACT_ATOMS: atom_id res chain seq x y z
N MET A 1 -16.34 -11.03 -21.83
CA MET A 1 -16.70 -11.71 -20.56
C MET A 1 -16.85 -10.68 -19.43
N ASN A 2 -17.72 -10.96 -18.45
CA ASN A 2 -17.83 -10.11 -17.23
C ASN A 2 -16.80 -10.58 -16.20
N VAL A 3 -15.97 -9.65 -15.72
CA VAL A 3 -14.95 -9.88 -14.70
C VAL A 3 -15.15 -8.90 -13.54
N LEU A 4 -15.26 -9.43 -12.33
CA LEU A 4 -15.42 -8.63 -11.11
C LEU A 4 -14.11 -8.65 -10.30
N PHE A 5 -13.59 -7.47 -9.94
CA PHE A 5 -12.48 -7.34 -9.00
C PHE A 5 -13.00 -7.03 -7.61
N VAL A 6 -12.52 -7.75 -6.61
CA VAL A 6 -12.85 -7.55 -5.20
C VAL A 6 -11.60 -7.04 -4.46
N TYR A 7 -11.73 -5.87 -3.86
CA TYR A 7 -10.69 -5.23 -3.07
C TYR A 7 -11.17 -4.97 -1.65
N SER A 8 -10.35 -5.30 -0.67
CA SER A 8 -10.61 -4.99 0.73
C SER A 8 -9.80 -3.78 1.16
N SER A 9 -10.48 -2.69 1.57
CA SER A 9 -9.86 -1.52 2.17
C SER A 9 -9.69 -1.72 3.67
N GLN A 10 -8.49 -1.41 4.20
CA GLN A 10 -8.20 -1.45 5.64
C GLN A 10 -8.82 -0.27 6.41
N THR A 11 -9.07 0.84 5.71
CA THR A 11 -9.70 2.03 6.29
C THR A 11 -10.96 2.34 5.51
N CYS A 12 -12.11 2.21 6.16
CA CYS A 12 -13.39 2.43 5.50
C CYS A 12 -14.28 3.30 6.37
N ARG A 13 -14.63 4.50 5.91
CA ARG A 13 -15.55 5.40 6.62
C ARG A 13 -17.00 5.06 6.40
N SER A 14 -17.31 4.42 5.28
CA SER A 14 -18.67 4.08 4.89
C SER A 14 -18.68 2.87 3.96
N PRO A 15 -19.57 1.90 4.18
CA PRO A 15 -19.68 0.75 3.28
C PRO A 15 -20.18 1.11 1.87
N ARG A 16 -20.72 2.31 1.66
CA ARG A 16 -21.18 2.77 0.33
C ARG A 16 -20.10 3.50 -0.46
N ILE A 17 -19.23 4.22 0.24
CA ILE A 17 -18.11 5.00 -0.34
C ILE A 17 -16.89 4.73 0.53
N PRO A 18 -16.23 3.58 0.34
CA PRO A 18 -15.17 3.11 1.21
C PRO A 18 -13.82 3.80 0.98
N LEU A 19 -13.58 4.40 -0.19
CA LEU A 19 -12.32 5.06 -0.51
C LEU A 19 -12.43 6.58 -0.30
N ASP A 20 -11.44 7.15 0.35
CA ASP A 20 -11.35 8.59 0.57
C ASP A 20 -10.97 9.32 -0.73
N SER A 21 -10.10 8.72 -1.53
CA SER A 21 -9.58 9.33 -2.76
C SER A 21 -9.16 8.29 -3.81
N LEU A 22 -8.91 8.75 -5.03
CA LEU A 22 -8.26 7.93 -6.07
C LEU A 22 -6.74 7.74 -5.80
N GLN A 23 -6.22 8.30 -4.73
CA GLN A 23 -4.89 7.95 -4.22
C GLN A 23 -4.88 6.59 -3.52
N ASP A 24 -6.03 6.15 -2.99
CA ASP A 24 -6.16 4.92 -2.19
C ASP A 24 -6.50 3.68 -3.03
N ILE A 25 -6.51 3.79 -4.36
CA ILE A 25 -6.79 2.66 -5.26
C ILE A 25 -5.66 1.65 -5.29
N HIS A 26 -5.99 0.40 -5.64
CA HIS A 26 -4.99 -0.66 -5.80
C HIS A 26 -4.47 -0.68 -7.23
N LEU A 27 -3.27 -0.14 -7.47
CA LEU A 27 -2.70 -0.01 -8.82
C LEU A 27 -2.50 -1.36 -9.53
N GLY A 28 -2.09 -2.43 -8.82
CA GLY A 28 -1.94 -3.76 -9.43
C GLY A 28 -3.24 -4.26 -10.07
N ILE A 29 -4.37 -4.16 -9.36
CA ILE A 29 -5.70 -4.50 -9.92
C ILE A 29 -6.03 -3.58 -11.10
N SER A 30 -5.72 -2.28 -10.98
CA SER A 30 -6.02 -1.30 -12.02
C SER A 30 -5.28 -1.59 -13.33
N TYR A 31 -4.03 -2.10 -13.26
CA TYR A 31 -3.28 -2.53 -14.44
C TYR A 31 -3.87 -3.80 -15.06
N ILE A 32 -4.21 -4.79 -14.23
CA ILE A 32 -4.86 -6.03 -14.71
C ILE A 32 -6.20 -5.69 -15.38
N SER A 33 -7.01 -4.84 -14.74
CA SER A 33 -8.27 -4.35 -15.31
C SER A 33 -8.07 -3.66 -16.65
N ALA A 34 -7.07 -2.80 -16.77
CA ALA A 34 -6.78 -2.08 -18.02
C ALA A 34 -6.41 -3.03 -19.16
N VAL A 35 -5.61 -4.08 -18.88
CA VAL A 35 -5.27 -5.12 -19.87
C VAL A 35 -6.52 -5.87 -20.30
N LEU A 36 -7.39 -6.25 -19.37
CA LEU A 36 -8.63 -6.97 -19.70
C LEU A 36 -9.63 -6.09 -20.46
N ARG A 37 -9.76 -4.79 -20.13
CA ARG A 37 -10.58 -3.84 -20.90
C ARG A 37 -10.08 -3.67 -22.31
N ALA A 38 -8.76 -3.58 -22.50
CA ALA A 38 -8.17 -3.52 -23.83
C ALA A 38 -8.47 -4.79 -24.66
N GLY A 39 -8.67 -5.94 -23.99
CA GLY A 39 -9.16 -7.19 -24.58
C GLY A 39 -10.67 -7.25 -24.81
N GLY A 40 -11.43 -6.16 -24.58
CA GLY A 40 -12.87 -6.08 -24.81
C GLY A 40 -13.75 -6.68 -23.70
N HIS A 41 -13.21 -6.91 -22.49
CA HIS A 41 -13.98 -7.48 -21.38
C HIS A 41 -14.69 -6.39 -20.56
N SER A 42 -15.86 -6.74 -20.00
CA SER A 42 -16.62 -5.87 -19.10
C SER A 42 -16.09 -6.00 -17.67
N ILE A 43 -15.67 -4.89 -17.07
CA ILE A 43 -15.06 -4.89 -15.75
C ILE A 43 -15.89 -4.11 -14.76
N ARG A 44 -16.10 -4.68 -13.57
CA ARG A 44 -16.58 -3.98 -12.36
C ARG A 44 -15.65 -4.25 -11.19
N SER A 45 -15.75 -3.39 -10.17
CA SER A 45 -15.09 -3.61 -8.87
C SER A 45 -16.12 -3.66 -7.75
N ALA A 46 -15.74 -4.31 -6.64
CA ALA A 46 -16.40 -4.23 -5.35
C ALA A 46 -15.33 -3.86 -4.31
N VAL A 47 -15.49 -2.71 -3.65
CA VAL A 47 -14.60 -2.27 -2.58
C VAL A 47 -15.30 -2.52 -1.25
N LEU A 48 -14.66 -3.35 -0.41
CA LEU A 48 -15.25 -3.89 0.80
C LEU A 48 -14.35 -3.58 2.01
N SER A 49 -14.84 -3.86 3.22
CA SER A 49 -14.05 -3.70 4.43
C SER A 49 -14.46 -4.71 5.49
N SER A 50 -13.46 -5.26 6.19
CA SER A 50 -13.67 -6.13 7.34
C SER A 50 -14.33 -5.42 8.54
N GLU A 51 -14.27 -4.08 8.61
CA GLU A 51 -15.00 -3.32 9.64
C GLU A 51 -16.54 -3.42 9.47
N TRP A 52 -17.00 -3.84 8.30
CA TRP A 52 -18.42 -3.93 7.92
C TRP A 52 -18.74 -5.30 7.28
N GLU A 53 -18.27 -6.40 7.87
CA GLU A 53 -18.31 -7.76 7.29
C GLU A 53 -19.67 -8.12 6.68
N ARG A 54 -20.76 -8.07 7.50
CA ARG A 54 -22.11 -8.38 7.03
C ARG A 54 -22.54 -7.52 5.87
N LYS A 55 -22.30 -6.20 5.94
CA LYS A 55 -22.65 -5.25 4.89
C LYS A 55 -21.81 -5.46 3.62
N SER A 56 -20.55 -5.78 3.78
CA SER A 56 -19.65 -6.12 2.69
C SER A 56 -20.09 -7.38 1.95
N ALA A 57 -20.54 -8.42 2.66
CA ALA A 57 -21.09 -9.62 2.05
C ALA A 57 -22.41 -9.35 1.29
N GLU A 58 -23.29 -8.51 1.84
CA GLU A 58 -24.53 -8.06 1.17
C GLU A 58 -24.22 -7.28 -0.12
N VAL A 59 -23.29 -6.32 -0.06
CA VAL A 59 -22.85 -5.53 -1.22
C VAL A 59 -22.26 -6.42 -2.30
N LEU A 60 -21.34 -7.32 -1.92
CA LEU A 60 -20.71 -8.25 -2.87
C LEU A 60 -21.77 -9.15 -3.53
N GLY A 61 -22.66 -9.73 -2.73
CA GLY A 61 -23.74 -10.58 -3.24
C GLY A 61 -24.65 -9.86 -4.23
N ALA A 62 -25.00 -8.59 -3.97
CA ALA A 62 -25.80 -7.77 -4.88
C ALA A 62 -25.06 -7.50 -6.21
N VAL A 63 -23.76 -7.14 -6.14
CA VAL A 63 -22.94 -6.91 -7.35
C VAL A 63 -22.80 -8.18 -8.19
N VAL A 64 -22.57 -9.34 -7.55
CA VAL A 64 -22.46 -10.62 -8.28
C VAL A 64 -23.79 -11.01 -8.93
N ALA A 65 -24.92 -10.85 -8.23
CA ALA A 65 -26.24 -11.16 -8.77
C ALA A 65 -26.60 -10.28 -9.98
N GLU A 66 -26.29 -8.97 -9.91
CA GLU A 66 -26.58 -8.00 -10.98
C GLU A 66 -25.65 -8.16 -12.19
N PHE A 67 -24.33 -8.28 -11.92
CA PHE A 67 -23.31 -8.27 -12.96
C PHE A 67 -23.07 -9.64 -13.60
N ALA A 68 -23.44 -10.71 -12.91
CA ALA A 68 -23.26 -12.11 -13.33
C ALA A 68 -21.84 -12.39 -13.85
N PRO A 69 -20.78 -12.17 -13.05
CA PRO A 69 -19.40 -12.36 -13.48
C PRO A 69 -19.10 -13.86 -13.67
N ARG A 70 -18.40 -14.21 -14.76
CA ARG A 70 -17.84 -15.57 -14.93
C ARG A 70 -16.54 -15.74 -14.16
N LEU A 71 -15.81 -14.63 -13.91
CA LEU A 71 -14.56 -14.59 -13.15
C LEU A 71 -14.65 -13.52 -12.06
N VAL A 72 -14.34 -13.91 -10.83
CA VAL A 72 -14.15 -12.98 -9.71
C VAL A 72 -12.68 -13.04 -9.27
N CYS A 73 -12.01 -11.90 -9.36
CA CYS A 73 -10.61 -11.73 -8.99
C CYS A 73 -10.51 -11.06 -7.63
N PHE A 74 -9.87 -11.70 -6.67
CA PHE A 74 -9.58 -11.18 -5.36
C PHE A 74 -8.11 -10.77 -5.26
N THR A 75 -7.83 -9.73 -4.47
CA THR A 75 -6.48 -9.44 -4.00
C THR A 75 -6.45 -9.42 -2.50
N SER A 76 -5.32 -9.84 -1.92
CA SER A 76 -5.18 -9.87 -0.48
C SER A 76 -3.80 -9.47 -0.01
N VAL A 77 -3.78 -8.79 1.14
CA VAL A 77 -2.63 -8.68 2.04
C VAL A 77 -2.89 -9.55 3.28
N SER A 78 -1.86 -9.86 4.06
CA SER A 78 -1.98 -10.81 5.18
C SER A 78 -3.10 -10.47 6.16
N SER A 79 -3.29 -9.19 6.47
CA SER A 79 -4.36 -8.71 7.37
C SER A 79 -5.78 -8.85 6.85
N GLN A 80 -5.95 -9.05 5.54
CA GLN A 80 -7.26 -9.12 4.91
C GLN A 80 -7.60 -10.53 4.41
N TYR A 81 -6.63 -11.47 4.43
CA TYR A 81 -6.80 -12.78 3.81
C TYR A 81 -8.00 -13.55 4.38
N ARG A 82 -8.16 -13.62 5.70
CA ARG A 82 -9.29 -14.29 6.33
C ARG A 82 -10.64 -13.73 5.86
N PHE A 83 -10.78 -12.42 5.87
CA PHE A 83 -11.99 -11.75 5.42
C PHE A 83 -12.29 -12.02 3.94
N ILE A 84 -11.28 -11.93 3.08
CA ILE A 84 -11.39 -12.22 1.64
C ILE A 84 -11.78 -13.70 1.41
N HIS A 85 -11.18 -14.61 2.15
CA HIS A 85 -11.47 -16.04 2.06
C HIS A 85 -12.94 -16.36 2.44
N GLU A 86 -13.46 -15.76 3.51
CA GLU A 86 -14.87 -15.92 3.92
C GLU A 86 -15.84 -15.39 2.84
N LEU A 87 -15.52 -14.25 2.23
CA LEU A 87 -16.30 -13.71 1.12
C LEU A 87 -16.28 -14.66 -0.10
N ALA A 88 -15.13 -15.21 -0.44
CA ALA A 88 -14.98 -16.17 -1.54
C ALA A 88 -15.79 -17.45 -1.29
N ARG A 89 -15.78 -17.98 -0.07
CA ARG A 89 -16.65 -19.13 0.33
C ARG A 89 -18.13 -18.82 0.13
N GLY A 90 -18.54 -17.60 0.54
CA GLY A 90 -19.93 -17.14 0.33
C GLY A 90 -20.33 -17.07 -1.15
N ILE A 91 -19.41 -16.65 -2.04
CA ILE A 91 -19.63 -16.66 -3.48
C ILE A 91 -19.74 -18.10 -4.00
N LYS A 92 -18.81 -18.98 -3.66
CA LYS A 92 -18.84 -20.38 -4.11
C LYS A 92 -20.10 -21.12 -3.68
N ALA A 93 -20.57 -20.88 -2.45
CA ALA A 93 -21.80 -21.50 -1.95
C ALA A 93 -23.05 -21.10 -2.75
N ARG A 94 -23.11 -19.86 -3.26
CA ARG A 94 -24.29 -19.32 -3.96
C ARG A 94 -24.18 -19.37 -5.48
N TRP A 95 -22.97 -19.26 -6.02
CA TRP A 95 -22.68 -19.28 -7.46
C TRP A 95 -21.50 -20.24 -7.74
N PRO A 96 -21.71 -21.55 -7.67
CA PRO A 96 -20.64 -22.55 -7.74
C PRO A 96 -19.88 -22.54 -9.07
N ASP A 97 -20.52 -22.12 -10.17
CA ASP A 97 -19.93 -22.08 -11.51
C ASP A 97 -19.04 -20.83 -11.74
N THR A 98 -19.07 -19.85 -10.82
CA THR A 98 -18.20 -18.67 -10.92
C THR A 98 -16.77 -19.07 -10.62
N PHE A 99 -15.84 -18.75 -11.52
CA PHE A 99 -14.42 -19.01 -11.33
C PHE A 99 -13.81 -17.96 -10.38
N LEU A 100 -13.12 -18.40 -9.32
CA LEU A 100 -12.52 -17.52 -8.31
C LEU A 100 -10.99 -17.57 -8.39
N LEU A 101 -10.38 -16.42 -8.68
CA LEU A 101 -8.94 -16.20 -8.71
C LEU A 101 -8.53 -15.30 -7.55
N ILE A 102 -7.47 -15.65 -6.84
CA ILE A 102 -6.84 -14.76 -5.83
C ILE A 102 -5.39 -14.44 -6.23
N GLY A 103 -4.94 -13.22 -5.92
CA GLY A 103 -3.56 -12.78 -6.11
C GLY A 103 -3.11 -11.79 -5.06
N GLY A 104 -1.93 -11.22 -5.25
CA GLY A 104 -1.33 -10.23 -4.36
C GLY A 104 -0.07 -10.73 -3.65
N ALA A 105 0.60 -9.83 -2.95
CA ALA A 105 1.90 -10.12 -2.34
C ALA A 105 1.84 -11.27 -1.30
N CYS A 106 0.81 -11.26 -0.44
CA CYS A 106 0.60 -12.32 0.55
C CYS A 106 0.47 -13.70 -0.11
N VAL A 107 -0.33 -13.78 -1.17
CA VAL A 107 -0.54 -15.01 -1.95
C VAL A 107 0.74 -15.47 -2.63
N SER A 108 1.51 -14.54 -3.17
CA SER A 108 2.77 -14.85 -3.86
C SER A 108 3.86 -15.34 -2.92
N LEU A 109 3.83 -14.93 -1.65
CA LEU A 109 4.83 -15.31 -0.65
C LEU A 109 4.52 -16.65 0.04
N ASP A 110 3.23 -17.02 0.12
CA ASP A 110 2.79 -18.28 0.70
C ASP A 110 1.60 -18.85 -0.09
N PRO A 111 1.86 -19.33 -1.34
CA PRO A 111 0.80 -19.84 -2.20
C PRO A 111 0.14 -21.12 -1.67
N GLN A 112 0.89 -21.94 -0.93
CA GLN A 112 0.38 -23.16 -0.31
C GLN A 112 -0.74 -22.86 0.70
N ALA A 113 -0.50 -21.91 1.60
CA ALA A 113 -1.52 -21.49 2.57
C ALA A 113 -2.65 -20.70 1.90
N ALA A 114 -2.36 -19.96 0.82
CA ALA A 114 -3.30 -19.06 0.17
C ALA A 114 -4.29 -19.74 -0.79
N ILE A 115 -4.02 -20.95 -1.32
CA ILE A 115 -4.94 -21.61 -2.27
C ILE A 115 -6.28 -21.96 -1.62
N GLY A 116 -6.30 -22.29 -0.33
CA GLY A 116 -7.50 -22.56 0.47
C GLY A 116 -8.53 -23.47 -0.20
N ASP A 117 -9.73 -23.54 0.34
CA ASP A 117 -10.84 -24.34 -0.21
C ASP A 117 -11.74 -23.55 -1.18
N ALA A 118 -11.76 -22.23 -1.09
CA ALA A 118 -12.69 -21.38 -1.81
C ALA A 118 -12.23 -20.99 -3.24
N PHE A 119 -10.93 -20.92 -3.49
CA PHE A 119 -10.41 -20.43 -4.77
C PHE A 119 -10.19 -21.58 -5.77
N ASP A 120 -10.49 -21.34 -7.05
CA ASP A 120 -10.20 -22.27 -8.14
C ASP A 120 -8.75 -22.14 -8.60
N ALA A 121 -8.20 -20.93 -8.49
CA ALA A 121 -6.81 -20.65 -8.83
C ALA A 121 -6.24 -19.52 -7.98
N LEU A 122 -4.90 -19.44 -7.92
CA LEU A 122 -4.18 -18.27 -7.44
C LEU A 122 -3.12 -17.85 -8.44
N CYS A 123 -2.75 -16.54 -8.37
CA CYS A 123 -1.71 -15.95 -9.20
C CYS A 123 -0.49 -15.60 -8.35
N VAL A 124 0.67 -16.16 -8.70
CA VAL A 124 1.97 -15.86 -8.09
C VAL A 124 2.70 -14.82 -8.95
N GLY A 125 3.08 -13.69 -8.36
CA GLY A 125 3.80 -12.63 -9.06
C GLY A 125 2.91 -11.67 -9.84
N GLU A 126 3.35 -11.24 -11.03
CA GLU A 126 2.64 -10.25 -11.87
C GLU A 126 1.44 -10.89 -12.58
N GLY A 127 0.29 -10.24 -12.49
CA GLY A 127 -1.00 -10.83 -12.86
C GLY A 127 -1.57 -10.38 -14.21
N GLU A 128 -0.98 -9.42 -14.90
CA GLU A 128 -1.56 -8.80 -16.09
C GLU A 128 -1.78 -9.82 -17.24
N TYR A 129 -0.76 -10.54 -17.62
CA TYR A 129 -0.84 -11.55 -18.68
C TYR A 129 -1.52 -12.85 -18.24
N PRO A 130 -1.23 -13.41 -17.04
CA PRO A 130 -1.94 -14.59 -16.56
C PRO A 130 -3.45 -14.40 -16.50
N ALA A 131 -3.93 -13.22 -16.07
CA ALA A 131 -5.35 -12.91 -16.05
C ALA A 131 -5.96 -12.86 -17.45
N ALA A 132 -5.27 -12.28 -18.45
CA ALA A 132 -5.73 -12.24 -19.83
C ALA A 132 -5.80 -13.65 -20.45
N GLU A 133 -4.78 -14.49 -20.23
CA GLU A 133 -4.75 -15.87 -20.68
C GLU A 133 -5.85 -16.72 -20.02
N LEU A 134 -6.09 -16.52 -18.71
CA LEU A 134 -7.18 -17.18 -17.99
C LEU A 134 -8.53 -16.82 -18.58
N VAL A 135 -8.78 -15.53 -18.81
CA VAL A 135 -10.04 -15.06 -19.42
C VAL A 135 -10.24 -15.66 -20.79
N ALA A 136 -9.20 -15.66 -21.64
CA ALA A 136 -9.27 -16.27 -22.98
C ALA A 136 -9.55 -17.79 -22.93
N ALA A 137 -8.97 -18.50 -21.95
CA ALA A 137 -9.24 -19.92 -21.76
C ALA A 137 -10.70 -20.17 -21.34
N LEU A 138 -11.20 -19.41 -20.35
CA LEU A 138 -12.58 -19.51 -19.86
C LEU A 138 -13.61 -19.17 -20.96
N GLU A 139 -13.37 -18.12 -21.76
CA GLU A 139 -14.27 -17.76 -22.87
C GLU A 139 -14.35 -18.88 -23.93
N ALA A 140 -13.21 -19.48 -24.23
CA ALA A 140 -13.14 -20.58 -25.19
C ALA A 140 -13.63 -21.92 -24.62
N GLY A 141 -14.07 -21.99 -23.36
CA GLY A 141 -14.46 -23.24 -22.70
C GLY A 141 -13.30 -24.22 -22.52
N ARG A 142 -12.04 -23.73 -22.59
CA ARG A 142 -10.84 -24.54 -22.43
C ARG A 142 -10.43 -24.60 -20.96
N SER A 143 -9.80 -25.70 -20.57
CA SER A 143 -9.14 -25.76 -19.25
C SER A 143 -8.03 -24.72 -19.14
N PRO A 144 -7.93 -23.96 -18.04
CA PRO A 144 -6.89 -22.96 -17.85
C PRO A 144 -5.53 -23.55 -17.43
N ARG A 145 -5.31 -24.85 -17.64
CA ARG A 145 -4.07 -25.55 -17.27
C ARG A 145 -2.87 -25.02 -18.07
N GLY A 146 -1.69 -25.11 -17.46
CA GLY A 146 -0.43 -24.71 -18.09
C GLY A 146 -0.21 -23.19 -18.20
N ILE A 147 -1.09 -22.35 -17.66
CA ILE A 147 -0.89 -20.89 -17.66
C ILE A 147 0.18 -20.53 -16.63
N ALA A 148 1.28 -20.00 -17.10
CA ALA A 148 2.38 -19.55 -16.23
C ALA A 148 1.90 -18.51 -15.19
N ASN A 149 2.45 -18.54 -13.99
CA ASN A 149 2.06 -17.82 -12.77
C ASN A 149 0.77 -18.33 -12.09
N LEU A 150 -0.05 -19.17 -12.71
CA LEU A 150 -1.25 -19.67 -12.07
C LEU A 150 -1.01 -21.02 -11.39
N TRP A 151 -1.45 -21.12 -10.14
CA TRP A 151 -1.68 -22.39 -9.47
C TRP A 151 -3.16 -22.70 -9.55
N ILE A 152 -3.52 -23.85 -10.10
CA ILE A 152 -4.90 -24.16 -10.47
C ILE A 152 -5.34 -25.45 -9.80
N LYS A 153 -6.49 -25.45 -9.17
CA LYS A 153 -7.13 -26.67 -8.67
C LYS A 153 -7.63 -27.52 -9.83
N THR A 154 -7.25 -28.78 -9.83
CA THR A 154 -7.76 -29.74 -10.78
C THR A 154 -9.11 -30.33 -10.31
N PRO A 155 -9.94 -30.89 -11.23
CA PRO A 155 -11.16 -31.59 -10.82
C PRO A 155 -10.92 -32.76 -9.86
N ALA A 156 -9.71 -33.34 -9.84
CA ALA A 156 -9.31 -34.39 -8.92
C ALA A 156 -8.91 -33.86 -7.51
N GLY A 157 -9.00 -32.55 -7.26
CA GLY A 157 -8.67 -31.89 -5.97
C GLY A 157 -7.19 -31.62 -5.74
N SER A 158 -6.31 -32.00 -6.69
CA SER A 158 -4.89 -31.62 -6.64
C SER A 158 -4.66 -30.18 -7.14
N VAL A 159 -3.50 -29.60 -6.84
CA VAL A 159 -3.10 -28.27 -7.32
C VAL A 159 -2.00 -28.43 -8.37
N GLU A 160 -2.24 -27.89 -9.56
CA GLU A 160 -1.24 -27.74 -10.61
C GLU A 160 -0.52 -26.41 -10.38
N ALA A 161 0.73 -26.46 -9.91
CA ALA A 161 1.57 -25.30 -9.66
C ALA A 161 2.40 -25.00 -10.92
N ASN A 162 2.00 -24.03 -11.72
CA ASN A 162 2.77 -23.65 -12.91
C ASN A 162 3.92 -22.70 -12.54
N PRO A 163 5.05 -22.74 -13.27
CA PRO A 163 6.17 -21.86 -13.06
C PRO A 163 5.80 -20.39 -13.31
N THR A 164 6.51 -19.48 -12.68
CA THR A 164 6.38 -18.05 -12.95
C THR A 164 7.06 -17.69 -14.27
N ARG A 165 6.47 -16.76 -15.02
CA ARG A 165 7.15 -16.12 -16.16
C ARG A 165 8.16 -15.09 -15.66
N PRO A 166 9.17 -14.74 -16.46
CA PRO A 166 10.08 -13.64 -16.13
C PRO A 166 9.32 -12.33 -15.88
N PHE A 167 9.87 -11.47 -15.03
CA PHE A 167 9.32 -10.14 -14.80
C PHE A 167 9.18 -9.36 -16.11
N LEU A 168 8.07 -8.65 -16.31
CA LEU A 168 7.84 -7.81 -17.48
C LEU A 168 8.96 -6.77 -17.61
N PRO A 169 9.81 -6.83 -18.65
CA PRO A 169 11.01 -5.99 -18.71
C PRO A 169 10.70 -4.51 -18.95
N ASP A 170 9.63 -4.20 -19.64
CA ASP A 170 9.22 -2.86 -20.06
C ASP A 170 7.81 -2.55 -19.55
N LEU A 171 7.72 -1.68 -18.54
CA LEU A 171 6.45 -1.28 -17.91
C LEU A 171 5.63 -0.33 -18.79
N ASP A 172 6.23 0.35 -19.75
CA ASP A 172 5.54 1.27 -20.67
C ASP A 172 4.64 0.53 -21.66
N ARG A 173 4.85 -0.80 -21.83
CA ARG A 173 3.97 -1.65 -22.64
C ARG A 173 2.60 -1.89 -22.04
N LEU A 174 2.44 -1.68 -20.73
CA LEU A 174 1.14 -1.81 -20.08
C LEU A 174 0.26 -0.60 -20.39
N PRO A 175 -1.04 -0.81 -20.64
CA PRO A 175 -1.98 0.30 -20.71
C PRO A 175 -2.01 1.05 -19.37
N PHE A 176 -2.37 2.33 -19.39
CA PHE A 176 -2.53 3.10 -18.15
C PHE A 176 -3.58 2.47 -17.24
N PRO A 177 -3.38 2.51 -15.90
CA PRO A 177 -4.28 1.87 -14.95
C PRO A 177 -5.74 2.32 -15.10
N ASP A 178 -6.66 1.38 -15.06
CA ASP A 178 -8.10 1.65 -15.08
C ASP A 178 -8.54 2.29 -13.75
N ARG A 179 -8.83 3.58 -13.79
CA ARG A 179 -9.35 4.33 -12.63
C ARG A 179 -10.88 4.38 -12.61
N GLN A 180 -11.52 4.20 -13.76
CA GLN A 180 -12.99 4.28 -13.85
C GLN A 180 -13.68 3.22 -13.00
N MET A 181 -13.07 2.04 -12.87
CA MET A 181 -13.61 0.97 -12.02
C MET A 181 -13.75 1.38 -10.54
N TRP A 182 -12.99 2.38 -10.08
CA TRP A 182 -12.97 2.83 -8.68
C TRP A 182 -13.93 4.00 -8.41
N GLU A 183 -14.35 4.72 -9.44
CA GLU A 183 -15.17 5.94 -9.30
C GLU A 183 -16.45 5.76 -8.50
N PRO A 184 -17.20 4.63 -8.61
CA PRO A 184 -18.39 4.41 -7.79
C PRO A 184 -18.11 4.31 -6.29
N TRP A 185 -16.85 4.08 -5.91
CA TRP A 185 -16.40 3.83 -4.54
C TRP A 185 -15.67 5.00 -3.89
N VAL A 186 -15.48 6.11 -4.62
CA VAL A 186 -14.73 7.29 -4.18
C VAL A 186 -15.68 8.49 -4.07
N GLN A 187 -15.47 9.31 -3.02
CA GLN A 187 -16.21 10.58 -2.91
C GLN A 187 -15.82 11.53 -4.06
N PRO A 188 -16.75 12.37 -4.54
CA PRO A 188 -16.45 13.34 -5.61
C PRO A 188 -15.21 14.21 -5.30
N SER A 189 -15.09 14.72 -4.07
CA SER A 189 -13.92 15.49 -3.64
C SER A 189 -12.61 14.68 -3.64
N GLY A 190 -12.66 13.36 -3.55
CA GLY A 190 -11.50 12.48 -3.53
C GLY A 190 -10.80 12.33 -4.89
N LYS A 191 -11.45 12.74 -5.97
CA LYS A 191 -10.88 12.71 -7.33
C LYS A 191 -9.75 13.73 -7.54
N ALA A 192 -9.62 14.71 -6.64
CA ALA A 192 -8.54 15.70 -6.67
C ALA A 192 -7.15 15.10 -6.32
N TRP A 193 -7.11 13.94 -5.67
CA TRP A 193 -5.88 13.24 -5.28
C TRP A 193 -5.75 11.93 -6.04
N GLN A 194 -4.64 11.78 -6.74
CA GLN A 194 -4.35 10.62 -7.58
C GLN A 194 -3.09 9.91 -7.10
N THR A 195 -2.96 8.64 -7.47
CA THR A 195 -1.70 7.90 -7.35
C THR A 195 -1.24 7.41 -8.72
N LEU A 196 0.06 7.33 -8.91
CA LEU A 196 0.68 6.91 -10.17
C LEU A 196 1.90 6.05 -9.87
N LEU A 197 1.98 4.87 -10.46
CA LEU A 197 3.14 4.01 -10.34
C LEU A 197 4.25 4.50 -11.24
N VAL A 198 5.45 4.74 -10.70
CA VAL A 198 6.61 5.15 -11.50
C VAL A 198 7.62 4.04 -11.67
N SER A 199 7.63 3.04 -10.77
CA SER A 199 8.55 1.89 -10.85
C SER A 199 7.97 0.66 -10.16
N ARG A 200 8.54 -0.51 -10.45
CA ARG A 200 8.32 -1.76 -9.72
C ARG A 200 9.65 -2.33 -9.25
N GLY A 201 9.62 -2.95 -8.07
CA GLY A 201 10.76 -3.61 -7.48
C GLY A 201 11.69 -2.68 -6.71
N CYS A 202 12.46 -3.27 -5.81
CA CYS A 202 13.42 -2.61 -4.94
C CYS A 202 14.71 -3.43 -4.87
N PRO A 203 15.91 -2.84 -5.01
CA PRO A 203 17.16 -3.59 -4.96
C PRO A 203 17.60 -3.89 -3.52
N PHE A 204 16.97 -3.27 -2.53
CA PHE A 204 17.36 -3.40 -1.14
C PHE A 204 16.76 -4.65 -0.47
N ARG A 205 17.51 -5.22 0.47
CA ARG A 205 17.13 -6.43 1.21
C ARG A 205 16.78 -6.11 2.66
N CYS A 206 15.85 -5.17 2.87
CA CYS A 206 15.37 -4.87 4.22
C CYS A 206 14.70 -6.10 4.82
N ALA A 207 15.12 -6.51 6.00
CA ALA A 207 14.74 -7.79 6.60
C ALA A 207 13.22 -7.92 6.93
N TYR A 208 12.52 -6.80 7.07
CA TYR A 208 11.08 -6.74 7.34
C TYR A 208 10.21 -6.66 6.08
N CYS A 209 10.83 -6.46 4.92
CA CYS A 209 10.10 -6.11 3.69
C CYS A 209 9.94 -7.32 2.77
N SER A 210 8.76 -7.49 2.23
CA SER A 210 8.47 -8.58 1.28
C SER A 210 9.19 -8.43 -0.07
N ASN A 211 9.68 -7.23 -0.43
CA ASN A 211 10.30 -7.00 -1.73
C ASN A 211 11.48 -7.93 -2.04
N HIS A 212 12.33 -8.24 -1.05
CA HIS A 212 13.47 -9.15 -1.28
C HIS A 212 13.04 -10.61 -1.51
N ALA A 213 11.92 -11.03 -0.92
CA ALA A 213 11.35 -12.35 -1.18
C ALA A 213 10.63 -12.38 -2.54
N LEU A 214 9.90 -11.31 -2.89
CA LEU A 214 9.24 -11.18 -4.18
C LEU A 214 10.22 -11.14 -5.36
N CYS A 215 11.43 -10.60 -5.18
CA CYS A 215 12.42 -10.59 -6.26
C CYS A 215 12.93 -11.98 -6.64
N ASN A 216 12.76 -12.98 -5.79
CA ASN A 216 13.14 -14.37 -6.05
C ASN A 216 12.03 -15.20 -6.71
N LEU A 217 10.85 -14.62 -6.96
CA LEU A 217 9.71 -15.35 -7.53
C LEU A 217 9.86 -15.65 -9.02
N ALA A 218 10.67 -14.88 -9.74
CA ALA A 218 10.79 -14.99 -11.19
C ALA A 218 12.16 -14.51 -11.66
N ASP A 219 12.54 -14.95 -12.85
CA ASP A 219 13.73 -14.50 -13.54
C ASP A 219 13.56 -13.08 -14.11
N GLY A 220 14.67 -12.49 -14.53
CA GLY A 220 14.70 -11.20 -15.19
C GLY A 220 14.97 -10.01 -14.25
N ARG A 221 14.93 -8.82 -14.80
CA ARG A 221 15.22 -7.58 -14.05
C ARG A 221 14.05 -7.24 -13.12
N TYR A 222 14.24 -7.30 -11.82
CA TYR A 222 13.21 -7.01 -10.83
C TYR A 222 12.91 -5.51 -10.69
N VAL A 223 13.96 -4.65 -10.68
CA VAL A 223 13.82 -3.20 -10.56
C VAL A 223 13.63 -2.57 -11.93
N ARG A 224 12.47 -1.99 -12.18
CA ARG A 224 12.10 -1.43 -13.48
C ARG A 224 11.38 -0.11 -13.29
N PHE A 225 11.79 0.91 -14.05
CA PHE A 225 11.17 2.22 -14.09
C PHE A 225 10.37 2.37 -15.38
N ARG A 226 9.26 3.08 -15.29
CA ARG A 226 8.58 3.63 -16.48
C ARG A 226 9.39 4.79 -17.04
N SER A 227 9.31 5.04 -18.31
CA SER A 227 9.95 6.23 -18.87
C SER A 227 9.30 7.52 -18.35
N PRO A 228 10.07 8.59 -18.15
CA PRO A 228 9.51 9.89 -17.77
C PRO A 228 8.46 10.40 -18.78
N ALA A 229 8.60 10.09 -20.05
CA ALA A 229 7.62 10.44 -21.08
C ALA A 229 6.28 9.71 -20.87
N ASN A 230 6.32 8.40 -20.58
CA ASN A 230 5.13 7.61 -20.31
C ASN A 230 4.40 8.09 -19.03
N ILE A 231 5.14 8.45 -17.98
CA ILE A 231 4.60 9.02 -16.75
C ILE A 231 3.87 10.34 -17.02
N VAL A 232 4.49 11.26 -17.74
CA VAL A 232 3.87 12.57 -18.09
C VAL A 232 2.66 12.39 -18.99
N ALA A 233 2.67 11.44 -19.91
CA ALA A 233 1.52 11.12 -20.76
C ALA A 233 0.32 10.65 -19.91
N GLU A 234 0.55 9.81 -18.87
CA GLU A 234 -0.50 9.41 -17.94
C GLU A 234 -1.00 10.59 -17.10
N VAL A 235 -0.12 11.44 -16.55
CA VAL A 235 -0.50 12.64 -15.80
C VAL A 235 -1.36 13.57 -16.66
N ALA A 236 -1.00 13.78 -17.92
CA ALA A 236 -1.77 14.58 -18.87
C ALA A 236 -3.15 13.97 -19.17
N GLY A 237 -3.23 12.63 -19.31
CA GLY A 237 -4.49 11.90 -19.45
C GLY A 237 -5.37 12.07 -18.24
N LEU A 238 -4.81 11.92 -17.05
CA LEU A 238 -5.52 12.11 -15.77
C LEU A 238 -6.05 13.53 -15.62
N ARG A 239 -5.26 14.55 -15.92
CA ARG A 239 -5.70 15.94 -15.82
C ARG A 239 -6.87 16.26 -16.76
N ARG A 240 -6.93 15.61 -17.94
CA ARG A 240 -8.09 15.72 -18.83
C ARG A 240 -9.33 15.03 -18.27
N SER A 241 -9.17 13.83 -17.68
CA SER A 241 -10.28 13.05 -17.13
C SER A 241 -10.79 13.60 -15.79
N TYR A 242 -9.90 14.20 -15.00
CA TYR A 242 -10.15 14.75 -13.66
C TYR A 242 -9.67 16.21 -13.59
N PRO A 243 -10.45 17.16 -14.14
CA PRO A 243 -10.07 18.60 -14.14
C PRO A 243 -9.84 19.19 -12.76
N GLU A 244 -10.43 18.60 -11.70
CA GLU A 244 -10.25 18.98 -10.30
C GLU A 244 -8.95 18.46 -9.68
N MET A 245 -8.14 17.64 -10.40
CA MET A 245 -6.90 17.06 -9.90
C MET A 245 -5.90 18.14 -9.45
N ARG A 246 -5.37 17.99 -8.23
CA ARG A 246 -4.45 18.95 -7.59
C ARG A 246 -3.12 18.31 -7.20
N GLU A 247 -3.16 17.05 -6.77
CA GLU A 247 -1.99 16.36 -6.26
C GLU A 247 -1.89 14.94 -6.82
N VAL A 248 -0.67 14.53 -7.15
CA VAL A 248 -0.34 13.17 -7.62
C VAL A 248 0.75 12.59 -6.73
N TYR A 249 0.46 11.43 -6.13
CA TYR A 249 1.45 10.65 -5.41
C TYR A 249 2.22 9.76 -6.39
N LEU A 250 3.52 9.99 -6.51
CA LEU A 250 4.43 9.20 -7.34
C LEU A 250 4.87 7.96 -6.56
N GLN A 251 4.16 6.86 -6.77
CA GLN A 251 4.42 5.62 -6.04
C GLN A 251 5.59 4.86 -6.65
N SER A 252 6.59 4.59 -5.83
CA SER A 252 7.72 3.70 -6.13
C SER A 252 8.14 2.97 -4.88
N GLU A 253 8.88 1.88 -5.02
CA GLU A 253 9.54 1.27 -3.86
C GLU A 253 10.75 2.08 -3.41
N THR A 254 11.42 2.75 -4.33
CA THR A 254 12.45 3.75 -4.07
C THR A 254 12.72 4.57 -5.35
N ILE A 255 12.45 5.86 -5.28
CA ILE A 255 12.63 6.78 -6.41
C ILE A 255 14.10 7.23 -6.56
N ALA A 256 14.88 7.19 -5.47
CA ALA A 256 16.24 7.69 -5.41
C ALA A 256 17.29 6.64 -5.83
N LEU A 257 17.13 6.02 -7.00
CA LEU A 257 18.07 5.03 -7.54
C LEU A 257 18.88 5.54 -8.74
N ASP A 258 18.27 6.40 -9.54
CA ASP A 258 18.82 6.87 -10.81
C ASP A 258 18.61 8.39 -10.90
N LEU A 259 19.70 9.15 -10.75
CA LEU A 259 19.66 10.63 -10.75
C LEU A 259 19.29 11.20 -12.11
N ASP A 260 19.75 10.58 -13.18
CA ASP A 260 19.49 11.07 -14.55
C ASP A 260 18.00 10.87 -14.87
N TRP A 261 17.44 9.70 -14.50
CA TRP A 261 16.01 9.43 -14.65
C TRP A 261 15.16 10.41 -13.82
N VAL A 262 15.53 10.66 -12.56
CA VAL A 262 14.80 11.61 -11.68
C VAL A 262 14.90 13.03 -12.25
N SER A 263 16.06 13.41 -12.77
CA SER A 263 16.28 14.74 -13.37
C SER A 263 15.41 14.92 -14.62
N GLU A 264 15.40 13.93 -15.52
CA GLU A 264 14.55 13.94 -16.71
C GLU A 264 13.05 14.00 -16.33
N LEU A 265 12.63 13.20 -15.35
CA LEU A 265 11.25 13.25 -14.85
C LEU A 265 10.90 14.63 -14.30
N GLY A 266 11.80 15.22 -13.51
CA GLY A 266 11.67 16.57 -12.96
C GLY A 266 11.45 17.62 -14.05
N ASP A 267 12.27 17.60 -15.08
CA ASP A 267 12.21 18.55 -16.20
C ASP A 267 10.94 18.38 -17.04
N LYS A 268 10.51 17.14 -17.31
CA LYS A 268 9.28 16.86 -18.05
C LYS A 268 8.03 17.25 -17.29
N LEU A 269 7.95 16.94 -15.96
CA LEU A 269 6.85 17.37 -15.11
C LEU A 269 6.80 18.89 -14.94
N ALA A 270 7.95 19.56 -14.83
CA ALA A 270 8.03 21.01 -14.84
C ALA A 270 7.52 21.61 -16.16
N GLY A 271 7.90 21.00 -17.29
CA GLY A 271 7.41 21.39 -18.61
C GLY A 271 5.89 21.28 -18.70
N PHE A 272 5.33 20.16 -18.25
CA PHE A 272 3.89 19.96 -18.21
C PHE A 272 3.18 20.97 -17.29
N ASN A 273 3.68 21.18 -16.08
CA ASN A 273 3.09 22.13 -15.12
C ASN A 273 3.06 23.57 -15.65
N ARG A 274 4.06 24.00 -16.44
CA ARG A 274 4.04 25.33 -17.08
C ARG A 274 2.91 25.51 -18.09
N SER A 275 2.37 24.42 -18.64
CA SER A 275 1.22 24.47 -19.54
C SER A 275 -0.13 24.54 -18.85
N LEU A 276 -0.16 24.39 -17.50
CA LEU A 276 -1.38 24.39 -16.72
C LEU A 276 -1.67 25.76 -16.10
N PRO A 277 -2.94 26.19 -16.01
CA PRO A 277 -3.34 27.40 -15.28
C PRO A 277 -2.99 27.29 -13.78
N GLU A 278 -3.22 26.10 -13.19
CA GLU A 278 -2.86 25.76 -11.83
C GLU A 278 -1.92 24.55 -11.84
N PRO A 279 -0.64 24.72 -11.44
CA PRO A 279 0.33 23.64 -11.41
C PRO A 279 -0.07 22.53 -10.44
N LEU A 280 0.09 21.28 -10.85
CA LEU A 280 -0.09 20.12 -9.98
C LEU A 280 1.02 20.06 -8.95
N GLN A 281 0.67 19.62 -7.74
CA GLN A 281 1.62 19.23 -6.73
C GLN A 281 1.92 17.73 -6.82
N PHE A 282 3.14 17.35 -6.47
CA PHE A 282 3.53 15.95 -6.40
C PHE A 282 3.99 15.59 -4.98
N ALA A 283 3.84 14.33 -4.64
CA ALA A 283 4.39 13.73 -3.44
C ALA A 283 5.08 12.41 -3.81
N CYS A 284 6.09 12.00 -3.06
CA CYS A 284 6.73 10.70 -3.25
C CYS A 284 7.31 10.17 -1.94
N ASN A 285 7.53 8.85 -1.91
CA ASN A 285 8.30 8.21 -0.86
C ASN A 285 9.74 8.06 -1.29
N LEU A 286 10.64 8.12 -0.33
CA LEU A 286 12.06 7.87 -0.57
C LEU A 286 12.71 7.10 0.60
N ARG A 287 13.68 6.32 0.24
CA ARG A 287 14.67 5.75 1.15
C ARG A 287 15.93 6.59 1.08
N VAL A 288 16.58 6.82 2.22
CA VAL A 288 17.91 7.45 2.23
C VAL A 288 18.91 6.53 1.51
N THR A 289 19.53 7.07 0.46
CA THR A 289 20.55 6.45 -0.38
C THR A 289 21.60 7.49 -0.72
N GLN A 290 22.76 7.08 -1.23
CA GLN A 290 23.77 8.05 -1.68
C GLN A 290 23.25 9.03 -2.75
N SER A 291 22.37 8.54 -3.64
CA SER A 291 21.77 9.40 -4.68
C SER A 291 20.89 10.51 -4.10
N CYS A 292 20.18 10.27 -2.99
CA CYS A 292 19.36 11.31 -2.37
C CYS A 292 20.16 12.29 -1.49
N LEU A 293 21.48 12.07 -1.34
CA LEU A 293 22.40 13.02 -0.70
C LEU A 293 23.07 13.95 -1.72
N ASP A 294 22.78 13.79 -3.01
CA ASP A 294 23.19 14.71 -4.07
C ASP A 294 22.13 15.82 -4.21
N GLU A 295 22.56 17.08 -4.21
CA GLU A 295 21.69 18.26 -4.34
C GLU A 295 20.83 18.22 -5.61
N ARG A 296 21.34 17.59 -6.71
CA ARG A 296 20.60 17.41 -7.97
C ARG A 296 19.30 16.64 -7.78
N PHE A 297 19.26 15.70 -6.83
CA PHE A 297 18.05 14.90 -6.56
C PHE A 297 16.90 15.80 -6.08
N PHE A 298 17.12 16.56 -5.01
CA PHE A 298 16.07 17.44 -4.45
C PHE A 298 15.77 18.63 -5.38
N SER A 299 16.76 19.14 -6.11
CA SER A 299 16.54 20.15 -7.14
C SER A 299 15.60 19.63 -8.24
N ALA A 300 15.77 18.37 -8.68
CA ALA A 300 14.89 17.76 -9.67
C ALA A 300 13.46 17.59 -9.14
N LEU A 301 13.29 17.13 -7.90
CA LEU A 301 11.99 17.02 -7.24
C LEU A 301 11.31 18.40 -7.08
N ALA A 302 12.07 19.42 -6.73
CA ALA A 302 11.55 20.79 -6.61
C ALA A 302 11.08 21.34 -7.96
N ARG A 303 11.85 21.13 -9.05
CA ARG A 303 11.43 21.50 -10.41
C ARG A 303 10.14 20.82 -10.83
N ALA A 304 9.95 19.52 -10.46
CA ALA A 304 8.70 18.79 -10.66
C ALA A 304 7.52 19.34 -9.85
N ASN A 305 7.73 20.26 -8.92
CA ASN A 305 6.76 20.73 -7.92
C ASN A 305 6.38 19.65 -6.89
N VAL A 306 7.33 18.79 -6.51
CA VAL A 306 7.15 17.89 -5.35
C VAL A 306 7.10 18.74 -4.09
N ARG A 307 6.00 18.63 -3.34
CA ARG A 307 5.76 19.40 -2.11
C ARG A 307 5.79 18.54 -0.85
N THR A 308 5.77 17.23 -0.99
CA THR A 308 5.81 16.32 0.16
C THR A 308 6.71 15.14 -0.16
N VAL A 309 7.64 14.84 0.75
CA VAL A 309 8.44 13.62 0.71
C VAL A 309 8.17 12.79 1.95
N GLU A 310 8.07 11.49 1.77
CA GLU A 310 7.85 10.51 2.82
C GLU A 310 9.12 9.69 3.00
N ILE A 311 9.83 9.88 4.12
CA ILE A 311 11.16 9.31 4.34
C ILE A 311 11.09 8.24 5.42
N GLY A 312 11.57 7.03 5.12
CA GLY A 312 11.68 5.96 6.11
C GLY A 312 12.91 6.13 7.00
N LEU A 313 12.74 6.56 8.26
CA LEU A 313 13.75 6.43 9.32
C LEU A 313 13.76 5.01 9.88
N GLU A 314 12.59 4.45 10.08
CA GLU A 314 12.25 3.16 10.68
C GLU A 314 12.68 3.05 12.15
N SER A 315 13.94 3.26 12.47
CA SER A 315 14.49 3.32 13.84
C SER A 315 15.56 4.42 13.94
N GLY A 316 15.61 5.13 15.05
CA GLY A 316 16.67 6.09 15.38
C GLY A 316 17.94 5.41 15.87
N SER A 317 17.87 4.17 16.37
CA SER A 317 19.03 3.35 16.70
C SER A 317 19.72 2.85 15.43
N GLU A 318 20.98 3.22 15.25
CA GLU A 318 21.77 2.74 14.12
C GLU A 318 21.99 1.22 14.19
N ARG A 319 22.17 0.66 15.38
CA ARG A 319 22.27 -0.79 15.58
C ARG A 319 21.01 -1.50 15.06
N VAL A 320 19.84 -1.10 15.52
CA VAL A 320 18.57 -1.71 15.09
C VAL A 320 18.40 -1.55 13.58
N ARG A 321 18.73 -0.38 13.04
CA ARG A 321 18.58 -0.11 11.62
C ARG A 321 19.54 -0.92 10.76
N GLN A 322 20.81 -1.04 11.16
CA GLN A 322 21.84 -1.74 10.40
C GLN A 322 21.78 -3.26 10.59
N GLU A 323 21.74 -3.73 11.83
CA GLU A 323 21.84 -5.15 12.15
C GLU A 323 20.51 -5.89 11.99
N ILE A 324 19.40 -5.27 12.42
CA ILE A 324 18.09 -5.93 12.43
C ILE A 324 17.33 -5.65 11.13
N LEU A 325 17.25 -4.38 10.70
CA LEU A 325 16.50 -3.99 9.52
C LEU A 325 17.29 -4.09 8.22
N ARG A 326 18.62 -4.22 8.29
CA ARG A 326 19.55 -4.21 7.14
C ARG A 326 19.39 -2.92 6.30
N ARG A 327 19.34 -1.79 6.98
CA ARG A 327 19.33 -0.46 6.37
C ARG A 327 20.59 0.29 6.80
N THR A 328 21.49 0.54 5.88
CA THR A 328 22.88 0.90 6.13
C THR A 328 23.17 2.38 6.30
N TYR A 329 22.20 3.29 6.04
CA TYR A 329 22.42 4.72 6.23
C TYR A 329 22.50 5.11 7.71
N THR A 330 23.28 6.16 7.97
CA THR A 330 23.52 6.72 9.30
C THR A 330 22.44 7.75 9.69
N ASN A 331 22.41 8.11 10.98
CA ASN A 331 21.57 9.20 11.46
C ASN A 331 21.95 10.54 10.81
N GLN A 332 23.24 10.75 10.54
CA GLN A 332 23.71 11.97 9.89
C GLN A 332 23.22 12.07 8.45
N GLU A 333 23.28 10.99 7.68
CA GLU A 333 22.75 10.93 6.30
C GLU A 333 21.23 11.15 6.27
N PHE A 334 20.49 10.58 7.23
CA PHE A 334 19.06 10.84 7.36
C PHE A 334 18.76 12.33 7.62
N LEU A 335 19.50 12.94 8.56
CA LEU A 335 19.35 14.37 8.86
C LEU A 335 19.70 15.27 7.67
N ALA A 336 20.76 14.93 6.94
CA ALA A 336 21.15 15.63 5.72
C ALA A 336 20.07 15.57 4.64
N ALA A 337 19.45 14.39 4.41
CA ALA A 337 18.35 14.25 3.46
C ALA A 337 17.13 15.08 3.86
N VAL A 338 16.77 15.11 5.16
CA VAL A 338 15.67 15.95 5.67
C VAL A 338 15.97 17.44 5.50
N GLU A 339 17.20 17.85 5.77
CA GLU A 339 17.62 19.26 5.62
C GLU A 339 17.56 19.70 4.16
N MET A 340 18.04 18.86 3.23
CA MET A 340 17.96 19.15 1.80
C MET A 340 16.50 19.27 1.33
N ALA A 341 15.62 18.34 1.75
CA ALA A 341 14.20 18.43 1.43
C ALA A 341 13.59 19.76 1.89
N ARG A 342 13.95 20.21 3.11
CA ARG A 342 13.44 21.47 3.67
C ARG A 342 14.02 22.72 3.00
N ARG A 343 15.29 22.70 2.59
CA ARG A 343 15.86 23.79 1.78
C ARG A 343 15.09 24.01 0.48
N HIS A 344 14.50 22.94 -0.06
CA HIS A 344 13.62 22.98 -1.22
C HIS A 344 12.13 23.13 -0.86
N GLU A 345 11.81 23.62 0.35
CA GLU A 345 10.44 23.91 0.83
C GLU A 345 9.50 22.70 0.82
N MET A 346 10.02 21.47 0.89
CA MET A 346 9.21 20.26 0.94
C MET A 346 8.76 19.95 2.36
N ARG A 347 7.51 19.53 2.51
CA ARG A 347 7.02 18.90 3.73
C ARG A 347 7.65 17.53 3.88
N VAL A 348 8.04 17.18 5.11
CA VAL A 348 8.69 15.91 5.40
C VAL A 348 7.82 15.08 6.34
N ASN A 349 7.34 13.95 5.84
CA ASN A 349 6.71 12.91 6.64
C ASN A 349 7.73 11.81 6.94
N VAL A 350 7.74 11.29 8.18
CA VAL A 350 8.72 10.28 8.60
C VAL A 350 8.02 8.99 8.98
N TYR A 351 8.47 7.87 8.41
CA TYR A 351 8.02 6.52 8.77
C TYR A 351 8.90 5.93 9.86
N ASN A 352 8.26 5.29 10.84
CA ASN A 352 8.92 4.66 11.98
C ASN A 352 8.28 3.32 12.32
N MET A 353 9.06 2.38 12.85
CA MET A 353 8.60 1.13 13.40
C MET A 353 8.98 1.01 14.89
N ILE A 354 8.18 0.29 15.66
CA ILE A 354 8.38 0.05 17.09
C ILE A 354 8.15 -1.45 17.37
N GLY A 355 8.89 -2.01 18.30
CA GLY A 355 8.73 -3.39 18.72
C GLY A 355 9.41 -4.37 17.76
N LEU A 356 10.55 -3.97 17.23
CA LEU A 356 11.39 -4.83 16.38
C LEU A 356 12.09 -5.90 17.23
N PRO A 357 12.32 -7.10 16.68
CA PRO A 357 13.08 -8.13 17.40
C PRO A 357 14.38 -7.57 17.97
N THR A 358 14.67 -7.86 19.25
CA THR A 358 15.84 -7.37 20.01
C THR A 358 15.89 -5.88 20.30
N GLU A 359 14.94 -5.07 19.82
CA GLU A 359 14.85 -3.65 20.19
C GLU A 359 14.67 -3.50 21.72
N THR A 360 15.24 -2.44 22.28
CA THR A 360 15.12 -2.07 23.69
C THR A 360 14.33 -0.77 23.85
N PRO A 361 13.76 -0.48 25.05
CA PRO A 361 13.13 0.80 25.33
C PRO A 361 14.07 2.01 25.13
N ALA A 362 15.37 1.84 25.39
CA ALA A 362 16.38 2.88 25.17
C ALA A 362 16.52 3.22 23.68
N GLU A 363 16.62 2.22 22.82
CA GLU A 363 16.73 2.38 21.37
C GLU A 363 15.44 2.96 20.76
N HIS A 364 14.28 2.60 21.33
CA HIS A 364 13.04 3.28 20.97
C HIS A 364 13.10 4.78 21.31
N LEU A 365 13.69 5.17 22.42
CA LEU A 365 13.84 6.59 22.78
C LEU A 365 14.80 7.32 21.82
N GLU A 366 15.81 6.67 21.26
CA GLU A 366 16.63 7.23 20.18
C GLU A 366 15.76 7.55 18.93
N THR A 367 14.79 6.68 18.62
CA THR A 367 13.83 6.93 17.53
C THR A 367 12.95 8.16 17.83
N VAL A 368 12.47 8.30 19.07
CA VAL A 368 11.73 9.49 19.49
C VAL A 368 12.58 10.74 19.36
N GLU A 369 13.84 10.71 19.84
CA GLU A 369 14.73 11.86 19.81
C GLU A 369 15.12 12.26 18.39
N MET A 370 15.38 11.32 17.51
CA MET A 370 15.63 11.60 16.09
C MET A 370 14.44 12.32 15.44
N ASN A 371 13.23 11.87 15.70
CA ASN A 371 12.01 12.54 15.22
C ASN A 371 11.83 13.93 15.88
N ARG A 372 12.21 14.12 17.16
CA ARG A 372 12.18 15.43 17.80
C ARG A 372 13.14 16.43 17.13
N ARG A 373 14.35 15.99 16.77
CA ARG A 373 15.34 16.82 16.07
C ARG A 373 14.80 17.33 14.74
N VAL A 374 14.22 16.44 13.92
CA VAL A 374 13.68 16.84 12.60
C VAL A 374 12.30 17.48 12.67
N CYS A 375 11.52 17.24 13.73
CA CYS A 375 10.15 17.74 13.90
C CYS A 375 9.32 17.59 12.61
N PRO A 376 9.05 16.36 12.15
CA PRO A 376 8.41 16.12 10.86
C PRO A 376 6.99 16.71 10.83
N ASP A 377 6.49 17.00 9.61
CA ASP A 377 5.11 17.45 9.43
C ASP A 377 4.13 16.37 9.86
N ARG A 378 4.49 15.11 9.61
CA ARG A 378 3.73 13.93 10.06
C ARG A 378 4.67 12.78 10.46
N CYS A 379 4.38 12.14 11.59
CA CYS A 379 4.95 10.85 11.95
C CYS A 379 3.98 9.73 11.54
N ASN A 380 4.43 8.87 10.64
CA ASN A 380 3.77 7.63 10.28
C ASN A 380 4.48 6.51 11.05
N THR A 381 3.90 6.05 12.15
CA THR A 381 4.53 5.07 13.04
C THR A 381 3.66 3.85 13.13
N GLY A 382 4.24 2.68 12.89
CA GLY A 382 3.59 1.40 13.05
C GLY A 382 4.32 0.51 14.07
N ILE A 383 3.57 -0.37 14.72
CA ILE A 383 4.18 -1.47 15.47
C ILE A 383 4.60 -2.53 14.46
N PHE A 384 5.79 -3.10 14.65
CA PHE A 384 6.29 -4.17 13.79
C PHE A 384 5.33 -5.36 13.82
N TYR A 385 5.04 -5.86 12.63
CA TYR A 385 4.27 -7.07 12.39
C TYR A 385 5.11 -8.05 11.56
N PRO A 386 5.31 -9.29 12.00
CA PRO A 386 6.09 -10.28 11.27
C PRO A 386 5.26 -10.86 10.11
N TYR A 387 5.56 -10.43 8.88
CA TYR A 387 4.89 -10.96 7.70
C TYR A 387 5.56 -12.26 7.24
N PRO A 388 4.80 -13.34 6.98
CA PRO A 388 5.33 -14.57 6.41
C PRO A 388 6.17 -14.33 5.15
N GLY A 389 7.25 -15.10 5.01
CA GLY A 389 8.17 -14.97 3.87
C GLY A 389 9.22 -13.87 4.02
N THR A 390 9.26 -13.13 5.14
CA THR A 390 10.30 -12.13 5.42
C THR A 390 11.36 -12.68 6.38
N ASP A 391 12.59 -12.14 6.31
CA ASP A 391 13.69 -12.59 7.20
C ASP A 391 13.38 -12.33 8.67
N LEU A 392 12.70 -11.22 9.01
CA LEU A 392 12.29 -10.96 10.39
C LEU A 392 11.18 -11.89 10.87
N TYR A 393 10.33 -12.41 9.99
CA TYR A 393 9.38 -13.47 10.34
C TYR A 393 10.15 -14.73 10.76
N ALA A 394 11.10 -15.19 9.92
CA ALA A 394 11.92 -16.36 10.23
C ALA A 394 12.72 -16.16 11.52
N MET A 395 13.26 -14.97 11.78
CA MET A 395 13.91 -14.63 13.05
C MET A 395 12.95 -14.77 14.24
N CYS A 396 11.75 -14.23 14.14
CA CYS A 396 10.73 -14.34 15.20
C CYS A 396 10.31 -15.78 15.46
N GLU A 397 10.19 -16.58 14.41
CA GLU A 397 9.87 -18.01 14.50
C GLU A 397 10.97 -18.77 15.22
N ALA A 398 12.24 -18.61 14.80
CA ALA A 398 13.40 -19.24 15.41
C ALA A 398 13.58 -18.85 16.89
N GLN A 399 13.20 -17.64 17.28
CA GLN A 399 13.22 -17.18 18.67
C GLN A 399 11.97 -17.55 19.47
N GLY A 400 11.00 -18.26 18.88
CA GLY A 400 9.76 -18.66 19.54
C GLY A 400 8.86 -17.49 19.92
N LEU A 401 8.95 -16.36 19.21
CA LEU A 401 8.15 -15.16 19.48
C LEU A 401 6.73 -15.21 18.87
N LEU A 402 6.50 -16.14 17.92
CA LEU A 402 5.21 -16.32 17.23
C LEU A 402 4.27 -17.27 18.00
N LYS A 403 4.15 -17.10 19.32
CA LYS A 403 3.45 -18.05 20.21
C LYS A 403 1.94 -18.08 20.08
N HIS A 404 1.34 -17.10 19.46
CA HIS A 404 -0.12 -16.96 19.36
C HIS A 404 -0.54 -16.65 17.94
N HIS A 405 -1.72 -17.17 17.57
CA HIS A 405 -2.38 -16.73 16.33
C HIS A 405 -2.64 -15.22 16.44
N VAL A 406 -1.94 -14.45 15.64
CA VAL A 406 -2.02 -13.00 15.66
C VAL A 406 -3.24 -12.59 14.85
N ASP A 407 -4.19 -11.92 15.48
CA ASP A 407 -5.28 -11.27 14.74
C ASP A 407 -4.67 -10.18 13.83
N THR A 408 -4.66 -10.45 12.54
CA THR A 408 -4.06 -9.57 11.54
C THR A 408 -4.88 -8.31 11.29
N THR A 409 -6.13 -8.24 11.76
CA THR A 409 -7.03 -7.10 11.54
C THR A 409 -6.47 -5.78 12.07
N TRP A 410 -5.69 -5.85 13.15
CA TRP A 410 -5.10 -4.70 13.83
C TRP A 410 -3.58 -4.61 13.68
N GLU A 411 -3.05 -5.20 12.63
CA GLU A 411 -1.62 -5.10 12.31
C GLU A 411 -1.16 -3.63 12.35
N ARG A 412 0.10 -3.40 12.76
CA ARG A 412 0.73 -2.09 12.90
C ARG A 412 0.17 -1.17 14.00
N CYS A 413 -0.95 -1.49 14.62
CA CYS A 413 -1.55 -0.68 15.69
C CYS A 413 -1.57 -1.39 17.05
N LEU A 414 -1.53 -2.73 17.05
CA LEU A 414 -1.45 -3.56 18.25
C LEU A 414 -0.11 -4.27 18.34
N ALA A 415 0.49 -4.27 19.54
CA ALA A 415 1.67 -5.05 19.82
C ALA A 415 1.32 -6.55 19.84
N THR A 416 1.94 -7.30 18.95
CA THR A 416 1.71 -8.74 18.77
C THR A 416 2.83 -9.58 19.35
N LEU A 417 4.04 -9.07 19.34
CA LEU A 417 5.21 -9.73 19.90
C LEU A 417 5.40 -9.34 21.36
N ASP A 418 5.83 -10.31 22.16
CA ASP A 418 6.28 -10.09 23.53
C ASP A 418 7.79 -10.33 23.57
N LEU A 419 8.56 -9.25 23.46
CA LEU A 419 10.01 -9.32 23.37
C LEU A 419 10.62 -9.38 24.76
N PRO A 420 11.63 -10.24 25.01
CA PRO A 420 12.35 -10.26 26.30
C PRO A 420 12.96 -8.90 26.67
N THR A 421 13.42 -8.15 25.66
CA THR A 421 14.06 -6.84 25.81
C THR A 421 13.06 -5.67 25.85
N PHE A 422 11.85 -5.86 25.30
CA PHE A 422 10.83 -4.80 25.17
C PHE A 422 9.45 -5.45 25.29
N PRO A 423 8.89 -5.59 26.50
CA PRO A 423 7.61 -6.27 26.74
C PRO A 423 6.45 -5.67 25.95
N ARG A 424 5.52 -6.52 25.51
CA ARG A 424 4.37 -6.15 24.68
C ARG A 424 3.59 -4.94 25.21
N ALA A 425 3.37 -4.88 26.52
CA ALA A 425 2.64 -3.77 27.14
C ALA A 425 3.42 -2.44 27.04
N GLU A 426 4.74 -2.50 27.07
CA GLU A 426 5.61 -1.33 26.91
C GLU A 426 5.69 -0.88 25.44
N ILE A 427 5.77 -1.82 24.49
CA ILE A 427 5.68 -1.53 23.05
C ILE A 427 4.38 -0.79 22.74
N GLN A 428 3.23 -1.29 23.26
CA GLN A 428 1.95 -0.63 23.07
C GLN A 428 1.91 0.77 23.68
N ARG A 429 2.47 0.94 24.87
CA ARG A 429 2.56 2.26 25.53
C ARG A 429 3.48 3.20 24.73
N ALA A 430 4.61 2.70 24.24
CA ALA A 430 5.53 3.46 23.41
C ALA A 430 4.86 3.98 22.13
N TYR A 431 4.09 3.12 21.45
CA TYR A 431 3.29 3.48 20.28
C TYR A 431 2.22 4.54 20.60
N ASP A 432 1.43 4.34 21.64
CA ASP A 432 0.36 5.28 22.02
C ASP A 432 0.90 6.69 22.29
N TRP A 433 2.06 6.78 22.97
CA TRP A 433 2.65 8.04 23.39
C TRP A 433 3.66 8.63 22.39
N PHE A 434 3.92 7.98 21.27
CA PHE A 434 4.98 8.38 20.33
C PHE A 434 4.84 9.83 19.87
N ASP A 435 3.74 10.20 19.23
CA ASP A 435 3.52 11.58 18.72
C ASP A 435 3.52 12.60 19.86
N PHE A 436 2.97 12.24 21.03
CA PHE A 436 2.94 13.13 22.18
C PHE A 436 4.35 13.49 22.64
N ARG A 437 5.27 12.54 22.64
CA ARG A 437 6.68 12.72 22.99
C ARG A 437 7.45 13.47 21.90
N VAL A 438 7.30 13.07 20.65
CA VAL A 438 8.01 13.68 19.49
C VAL A 438 7.73 15.18 19.40
N TYR A 439 6.48 15.60 19.52
CA TYR A 439 6.10 16.99 19.34
C TYR A 439 6.15 17.82 20.65
N GLN A 440 6.72 17.29 21.73
CA GLN A 440 6.87 18.01 23.00
C GLN A 440 7.81 19.22 22.84
N GLY A 441 7.33 20.39 23.25
CA GLY A 441 8.07 21.66 23.10
C GLY A 441 8.03 22.25 21.66
N ARG A 442 7.43 21.56 20.68
CA ARG A 442 7.35 22.01 19.27
C ARG A 442 5.92 22.30 18.80
N ARG A 443 4.93 21.63 19.38
CA ARG A 443 3.51 21.80 19.07
C ARG A 443 2.70 21.98 20.35
N SER A 444 1.52 22.61 20.24
CA SER A 444 0.65 22.87 21.39
C SER A 444 0.25 21.60 22.13
N PHE A 445 -0.06 21.72 23.43
CA PHE A 445 -0.54 20.59 24.24
C PHE A 445 -1.80 19.94 23.63
N LEU A 446 -2.74 20.76 23.15
CA LEU A 446 -3.98 20.26 22.54
C LEU A 446 -3.71 19.47 21.25
N PHE A 447 -2.76 19.89 20.41
CA PHE A 447 -2.35 19.11 19.23
C PHE A 447 -1.83 17.73 19.65
N ARG A 448 -0.93 17.68 20.64
CA ARG A 448 -0.33 16.43 21.13
C ARG A 448 -1.38 15.52 21.77
N LEU A 449 -2.29 16.08 22.55
CA LEU A 449 -3.38 15.34 23.21
C LEU A 449 -4.33 14.72 22.16
N ARG A 450 -4.68 15.46 21.10
CA ARG A 450 -5.47 14.91 19.97
C ARG A 450 -4.77 13.73 19.32
N LYS A 451 -3.47 13.81 19.10
CA LYS A 451 -2.69 12.71 18.53
C LYS A 451 -2.69 11.47 19.45
N LEU A 452 -2.47 11.67 20.75
CA LEU A 452 -2.52 10.60 21.74
C LEU A 452 -3.89 9.92 21.77
N ILE A 453 -4.97 10.70 21.84
CA ILE A 453 -6.34 10.16 21.83
C ILE A 453 -6.61 9.36 20.56
N ARG A 454 -6.22 9.90 19.38
CA ARG A 454 -6.40 9.20 18.11
C ARG A 454 -5.67 7.86 18.08
N ARG A 455 -4.38 7.81 18.53
CA ARG A 455 -3.63 6.55 18.61
C ARG A 455 -4.28 5.54 19.56
N LYS A 456 -4.68 5.99 20.75
CA LYS A 456 -5.39 5.12 21.72
C LYS A 456 -6.71 4.60 21.20
N ILE A 457 -7.43 5.36 20.40
CA ILE A 457 -8.66 4.91 19.74
C ILE A 457 -8.31 3.87 18.66
N SER A 458 -7.31 4.14 17.82
CA SER A 458 -6.89 3.22 16.75
C SER A 458 -6.34 1.90 17.30
N SER A 459 -5.72 1.89 18.49
CA SER A 459 -5.21 0.69 19.14
C SER A 459 -6.26 -0.13 19.89
N ARG A 460 -7.51 0.35 19.96
CA ARG A 460 -8.62 -0.34 20.63
C ARG A 460 -9.74 -0.60 19.64
N GLY A 461 -9.77 -1.80 19.05
CA GLY A 461 -10.60 -2.16 17.92
C GLY A 461 -12.06 -1.73 18.02
N TRP A 462 -12.74 -1.97 19.17
CA TRP A 462 -14.12 -1.58 19.36
C TRP A 462 -14.33 -0.05 19.43
N LEU A 463 -13.36 0.70 19.96
CA LEU A 463 -13.40 2.18 19.99
C LEU A 463 -13.13 2.76 18.61
N SER A 464 -12.24 2.15 17.81
CA SER A 464 -11.98 2.55 16.44
C SER A 464 -13.23 2.39 15.57
N THR A 465 -13.92 1.27 15.68
CA THR A 465 -15.19 1.03 14.97
C THR A 465 -16.27 2.03 15.38
N LEU A 466 -16.40 2.32 16.69
CA LEU A 466 -17.35 3.32 17.18
C LEU A 466 -16.99 4.73 16.72
N PHE A 467 -15.72 5.10 16.78
CA PHE A 467 -15.23 6.40 16.34
C PHE A 467 -15.44 6.61 14.83
N ASN A 468 -15.12 5.61 14.01
CA ASN A 468 -15.34 5.66 12.57
C ASN A 468 -16.84 5.77 12.22
N ARG A 469 -17.72 5.16 13.00
CA ARG A 469 -19.19 5.33 12.85
C ARG A 469 -19.68 6.73 13.22
N LEU A 470 -19.05 7.40 14.18
CA LEU A 470 -19.43 8.75 14.65
C LEU A 470 -18.78 9.89 13.83
N LEU A 471 -17.65 9.63 13.18
CA LEU A 471 -16.92 10.62 12.37
C LEU A 471 -17.79 11.29 11.27
N PRO A 472 -18.62 10.58 10.50
CA PRO A 472 -19.51 11.19 9.51
C PRO A 472 -20.54 12.15 10.11
N LEU A 473 -21.05 11.84 11.31
CA LEU A 473 -21.97 12.71 12.06
C LEU A 473 -21.26 13.99 12.49
N TRP A 474 -20.03 13.87 12.99
CA TRP A 474 -19.22 15.01 13.39
C TRP A 474 -18.83 15.92 12.21
N HIS A 475 -18.51 15.36 11.04
CA HIS A 475 -18.25 16.13 9.82
C HIS A 475 -19.51 16.86 9.32
N ARG A 476 -20.69 16.24 9.37
CA ARG A 476 -21.98 16.91 9.04
C ARG A 476 -22.30 18.07 9.99
N LEU A 477 -22.01 17.92 11.26
CA LEU A 477 -22.18 18.98 12.25
C LEU A 477 -21.20 20.14 12.01
N ARG A 478 -19.98 19.84 11.60
CA ARG A 478 -18.94 20.86 11.31
C ARG A 478 -19.25 21.64 10.01
N GLN A 479 -19.82 21.01 9.02
CA GLN A 479 -20.25 21.68 7.77
C GLN A 479 -21.45 22.62 7.99
N ARG A 480 -22.26 22.40 9.04
CA ARG A 480 -23.39 23.28 9.42
C ARG A 480 -22.96 24.55 10.16
N HIS A 481 -21.75 24.59 10.69
CA HIS A 481 -21.27 25.72 11.52
C HIS A 481 -20.09 26.51 10.92
N GLY A 482 -19.83 26.38 9.61
CA GLY A 482 -18.76 27.11 8.90
C GLY A 482 -17.33 26.69 9.34
N PRO A 483 -16.30 26.96 8.53
CA PRO A 483 -14.93 26.69 8.93
C PRO A 483 -14.53 27.67 10.06
N PRO A 484 -13.89 27.21 11.16
CA PRO A 484 -13.21 28.12 12.04
C PRO A 484 -12.07 28.80 11.26
N ALA A 485 -11.96 30.11 11.39
CA ALA A 485 -10.87 30.89 10.85
C ALA A 485 -9.52 30.20 11.09
N ALA A 486 -8.66 30.28 10.10
CA ALA A 486 -7.30 29.73 10.12
C ALA A 486 -6.56 30.16 11.39
N LEU A 487 -6.07 29.19 12.16
CA LEU A 487 -5.01 29.29 13.13
C LEU A 487 -4.04 28.13 12.92
#